data_e42918fa62c0e43dbd58fbd3a9285cc0
#
_entry.id   e42918fa62c0e43dbd58fbd3a9285cc0
#
_cell.length_a   1.000
_cell.length_b   1.000
_cell.length_c   1.000
_cell.angle_alpha   90.00
_cell.angle_beta   90.00
_cell.angle_gamma   90.00
#
_symmetry.space_group_name_H-M   'P 1'
#
loop_
_entity.id
_entity.type
_entity.pdbx_description
1 polymer ?
#
loop_
_entity_poly.entity_id
_entity_poly.type
_entity_poly.pdbx_seq_one_letter_code
_entity_poly.pdbx_strand_id
1 'polypeptide(L)'
;VSRWPLLSALLSLSAFATAGCARAPSPLTPAWHGSIGTPNRGVLAHGAQLAREAEGLRWLRGNDRHWGSPRFTAAIEHAAARVAHERPGAHLLSGDLSTPTGGGPLPPHFSHRSGMDADLLFYVTTLEGAAVDSPGFVHFGADGLARDEAHARWLRLDLERQWLLVRALLEDPEARIQWIFVSEVVQAMLLEWALARGEPSEIIRRAQIVMLQPNPGGVHDDHLHVRTTCSVDEMVAGCETIGPRRAWLSYDAAPGWPPADRDADLAQALMQP
;
A
#
# COMPACT_ATOMS: atom_id res chain seq x y z
N VAL A 1 -14.10 53.90 71.50
CA VAL A 1 -14.27 54.03 70.05
C VAL A 1 -12.97 53.57 69.39
N SER A 2 -12.93 52.33 68.96
CA SER A 2 -11.75 51.63 68.44
C SER A 2 -11.80 51.64 66.89
N ARG A 3 -10.74 52.15 66.28
CA ARG A 3 -10.53 52.20 64.82
C ARG A 3 -9.61 51.01 64.46
N TRP A 4 -10.09 50.12 63.61
CA TRP A 4 -9.30 49.08 62.99
C TRP A 4 -8.78 49.54 61.62
N PRO A 5 -7.51 49.30 61.28
CA PRO A 5 -7.02 49.56 59.92
C PRO A 5 -7.30 48.41 58.99
N LEU A 6 -7.79 48.73 57.82
CA LEU A 6 -7.97 47.84 56.69
C LEU A 6 -6.60 47.48 56.11
N LEU A 7 -6.19 46.22 56.19
CA LEU A 7 -5.06 45.66 55.44
C LEU A 7 -5.52 45.34 54.01
N SER A 8 -5.02 46.09 53.07
CA SER A 8 -5.17 45.77 51.64
C SER A 8 -4.17 44.69 51.28
N ALA A 9 -4.66 43.47 51.06
CA ALA A 9 -3.88 42.35 50.49
C ALA A 9 -3.77 42.52 48.97
N LEU A 10 -2.59 42.89 48.48
CA LEU A 10 -2.24 42.83 47.08
C LEU A 10 -2.03 41.38 46.67
N LEU A 11 -2.96 40.80 45.96
CA LEU A 11 -2.77 39.53 45.27
C LEU A 11 -1.90 39.75 44.03
N SER A 12 -0.64 39.36 44.13
CA SER A 12 0.26 39.23 42.95
C SER A 12 -0.14 38.03 42.14
N LEU A 13 -0.82 38.21 41.02
CA LEU A 13 -1.05 37.22 40.03
C LEU A 13 0.26 36.91 39.29
N SER A 14 0.95 35.86 39.70
CA SER A 14 2.10 35.31 38.94
C SER A 14 1.54 34.61 37.69
N ALA A 15 1.64 35.27 36.55
CA ALA A 15 1.40 34.66 35.27
C ALA A 15 2.48 33.60 35.01
N PHE A 16 2.17 32.34 35.25
CA PHE A 16 2.97 31.24 34.74
C PHE A 16 2.85 31.25 33.21
N ALA A 17 3.85 31.85 32.55
CA ALA A 17 4.05 31.65 31.14
C ALA A 17 4.35 30.11 30.97
N THR A 18 3.37 29.34 30.53
CA THR A 18 3.61 28.01 30.01
C THR A 18 4.48 28.18 28.79
N ALA A 19 5.80 28.02 28.96
CA ALA A 19 6.68 27.79 27.83
C ALA A 19 6.20 26.47 27.18
N GLY A 20 5.27 26.61 26.25
CA GLY A 20 4.94 25.52 25.37
C GLY A 20 6.24 25.05 24.73
N CYS A 21 6.63 23.79 24.93
CA CYS A 21 7.75 23.22 24.21
C CYS A 21 7.46 23.46 22.73
N ALA A 22 8.10 24.49 22.15
CA ALA A 22 8.08 24.63 20.71
C ALA A 22 8.64 23.32 20.16
N ARG A 23 7.79 22.58 19.50
CA ARG A 23 8.21 21.35 18.82
C ARG A 23 9.32 21.77 17.88
N ALA A 24 10.52 21.24 18.06
CA ALA A 24 11.59 21.45 17.11
C ALA A 24 11.03 21.17 15.71
N PRO A 25 11.25 22.03 14.73
CA PRO A 25 10.78 21.77 13.37
C PRO A 25 11.31 20.41 12.95
N SER A 26 10.38 19.53 12.54
CA SER A 26 10.78 18.23 12.02
C SER A 26 11.69 18.49 10.80
N PRO A 27 12.86 17.87 10.71
CA PRO A 27 13.69 17.95 9.52
C PRO A 27 13.00 17.31 8.29
N LEU A 28 11.92 16.55 8.51
CA LEU A 28 11.03 16.13 7.46
C LEU A 28 10.21 17.33 7.02
N THR A 29 10.39 17.74 5.77
CA THR A 29 9.63 18.86 5.21
C THR A 29 8.13 18.60 5.37
N PRO A 30 7.30 19.63 5.63
CA PRO A 30 5.85 19.50 5.71
C PRO A 30 5.21 18.91 4.44
N ALA A 31 5.95 18.87 3.34
CA ALA A 31 5.53 18.34 2.03
C ALA A 31 5.91 16.88 1.78
N TRP A 32 6.47 16.16 2.77
CA TRP A 32 6.81 14.76 2.57
C TRP A 32 5.55 13.90 2.47
N HIS A 33 5.48 13.10 1.39
CA HIS A 33 4.39 12.17 1.13
C HIS A 33 4.97 10.78 0.90
N GLY A 34 4.57 9.80 1.68
CA GLY A 34 4.98 8.42 1.49
C GLY A 34 5.22 7.65 2.77
N SER A 35 5.86 6.52 2.60
CA SER A 35 6.12 5.55 3.66
C SER A 35 7.35 5.92 4.48
N ILE A 36 7.31 5.68 5.79
CA ILE A 36 8.45 5.79 6.71
C ILE A 36 8.54 4.49 7.50
N GLY A 37 9.75 3.96 7.67
CA GLY A 37 9.98 2.65 8.28
C GLY A 37 9.62 1.49 7.36
N THR A 38 9.35 0.33 7.95
CA THR A 38 9.06 -0.91 7.22
C THR A 38 7.56 -1.16 7.08
N PRO A 39 7.12 -2.04 6.17
CA PRO A 39 5.70 -2.44 6.05
C PRO A 39 5.09 -2.92 7.37
N ASN A 40 5.91 -3.53 8.23
CA ASN A 40 5.48 -4.12 9.50
C ASN A 40 5.63 -3.19 10.71
N ARG A 41 6.48 -2.15 10.61
CA ARG A 41 6.84 -1.22 11.70
C ARG A 41 7.05 0.20 11.19
N GLY A 42 6.14 0.65 10.35
CA GLY A 42 6.23 1.98 9.75
C GLY A 42 5.00 2.82 10.00
N VAL A 43 5.04 4.01 9.47
CA VAL A 43 3.94 4.96 9.43
C VAL A 43 3.79 5.50 8.01
N LEU A 44 2.65 6.10 7.72
CA LEU A 44 2.35 6.75 6.45
C LEU A 44 2.25 8.26 6.66
N ALA A 45 3.13 9.02 6.01
CA ALA A 45 3.11 10.47 6.06
C ALA A 45 2.38 11.03 4.83
N HIS A 46 1.30 11.79 5.04
CA HIS A 46 0.51 12.38 3.96
C HIS A 46 0.17 11.38 2.85
N GLY A 47 -0.33 10.19 3.25
CA GLY A 47 -0.76 9.16 2.31
C GLY A 47 -1.87 9.64 1.40
N ALA A 48 -2.01 8.98 0.25
CA ALA A 48 -3.16 9.14 -0.64
C ALA A 48 -4.21 8.06 -0.34
N GLN A 49 -5.46 8.46 -0.37
CA GLN A 49 -6.56 7.51 -0.30
C GLN A 49 -6.78 6.94 -1.71
N LEU A 50 -6.79 5.61 -1.81
CA LEU A 50 -7.24 4.93 -3.03
C LEU A 50 -8.68 5.37 -3.32
N ALA A 51 -9.01 5.65 -4.56
CA ALA A 51 -10.36 6.04 -4.94
C ALA A 51 -11.38 4.97 -4.51
N ARG A 52 -12.49 5.41 -3.90
CA ARG A 52 -13.55 4.49 -3.49
C ARG A 52 -14.19 3.77 -4.68
N GLU A 53 -14.30 4.48 -5.79
CA GLU A 53 -14.77 4.00 -7.07
C GLU A 53 -14.02 4.76 -8.17
N ALA A 54 -13.40 4.03 -9.07
CA ALA A 54 -12.71 4.54 -10.24
C ALA A 54 -12.92 3.57 -11.40
N GLU A 55 -12.37 3.90 -12.58
CA GLU A 55 -12.44 3.01 -13.74
C GLU A 55 -11.86 1.63 -13.38
N GLY A 56 -12.70 0.62 -13.40
CA GLY A 56 -12.31 -0.75 -13.11
C GLY A 56 -11.97 -1.07 -11.65
N LEU A 57 -12.18 -0.14 -10.71
CA LEU A 57 -11.82 -0.29 -9.30
C LEU A 57 -12.99 0.04 -8.38
N ARG A 58 -13.14 -0.74 -7.31
CA ARG A 58 -14.04 -0.45 -6.18
C ARG A 58 -13.45 -0.95 -4.86
N TRP A 59 -13.81 -0.28 -3.76
CA TRP A 59 -13.56 -0.83 -2.43
C TRP A 59 -14.48 -2.02 -2.15
N LEU A 60 -13.93 -3.05 -1.54
CA LEU A 60 -14.73 -4.17 -1.02
C LEU A 60 -15.65 -3.73 0.12
N ARG A 61 -15.17 -2.83 0.98
CA ARG A 61 -15.89 -2.35 2.16
C ARG A 61 -15.50 -0.92 2.52
N GLY A 62 -16.45 -0.18 3.10
CA GLY A 62 -16.21 1.21 3.53
C GLY A 62 -15.60 1.26 4.93
N ASN A 63 -14.28 1.21 5.00
CA ASN A 63 -13.51 1.40 6.22
C ASN A 63 -12.36 2.40 5.96
N ASP A 64 -11.55 2.71 6.98
CA ASP A 64 -10.41 3.64 6.87
C ASP A 64 -9.11 2.98 6.37
N ARG A 65 -9.17 1.79 5.78
CA ARG A 65 -7.98 1.01 5.39
C ARG A 65 -7.71 1.06 3.90
N HIS A 66 -7.82 2.23 3.30
CA HIS A 66 -7.62 2.42 1.86
C HIS A 66 -6.54 3.48 1.56
N TRP A 67 -5.54 3.60 2.43
CA TRP A 67 -4.47 4.59 2.31
C TRP A 67 -3.15 3.95 1.97
N GLY A 68 -2.43 4.54 1.05
CA GLY A 68 -1.10 4.08 0.63
C GLY A 68 -0.18 5.24 0.30
N SER A 69 1.07 4.94 -0.05
CA SER A 69 1.92 5.98 -0.65
C SER A 69 1.28 6.46 -1.95
N PRO A 70 1.36 7.78 -2.29
CA PRO A 70 0.64 8.34 -3.43
C PRO A 70 0.93 7.61 -4.75
N ARG A 71 2.19 7.24 -5.00
CA ARG A 71 2.56 6.51 -6.21
C ARG A 71 1.96 5.10 -6.26
N PHE A 72 1.84 4.43 -5.11
CA PHE A 72 1.32 3.05 -5.07
C PHE A 72 -0.20 3.02 -5.27
N THR A 73 -0.94 3.95 -4.65
CA THR A 73 -2.39 4.07 -4.90
C THR A 73 -2.67 4.40 -6.35
N ALA A 74 -1.94 5.34 -6.95
CA ALA A 74 -2.07 5.68 -8.36
C ALA A 74 -1.76 4.48 -9.29
N ALA A 75 -0.71 3.71 -8.98
CA ALA A 75 -0.37 2.51 -9.76
C ALA A 75 -1.46 1.43 -9.70
N ILE A 76 -2.13 1.24 -8.55
CA ILE A 76 -3.27 0.33 -8.43
C ILE A 76 -4.44 0.82 -9.29
N GLU A 77 -4.76 2.11 -9.25
CA GLU A 77 -5.83 2.71 -10.06
C GLU A 77 -5.54 2.57 -11.56
N HIS A 78 -4.33 2.88 -12.00
CA HIS A 78 -3.89 2.71 -13.39
C HIS A 78 -3.98 1.25 -13.85
N ALA A 79 -3.53 0.30 -13.01
CA ALA A 79 -3.61 -1.11 -13.34
C ALA A 79 -5.06 -1.60 -13.46
N ALA A 80 -5.94 -1.19 -12.58
CA ALA A 80 -7.36 -1.52 -12.63
C ALA A 80 -8.05 -0.93 -13.87
N ALA A 81 -7.79 0.34 -14.19
CA ALA A 81 -8.30 1.02 -15.39
C ALA A 81 -7.84 0.31 -16.66
N ARG A 82 -6.56 -0.09 -16.71
CA ARG A 82 -6.03 -0.87 -17.85
C ARG A 82 -6.77 -2.20 -18.03
N VAL A 83 -6.99 -2.95 -16.94
CA VAL A 83 -7.75 -4.21 -17.00
C VAL A 83 -9.17 -3.95 -17.49
N ALA A 84 -9.86 -2.92 -16.98
CA ALA A 84 -11.22 -2.58 -17.38
C ALA A 84 -11.30 -2.18 -18.86
N HIS A 85 -10.31 -1.45 -19.36
CA HIS A 85 -10.23 -1.07 -20.77
C HIS A 85 -10.00 -2.28 -21.70
N GLU A 86 -9.06 -3.18 -21.35
CA GLU A 86 -8.74 -4.34 -22.16
C GLU A 86 -9.78 -5.46 -22.03
N ARG A 87 -10.38 -5.62 -20.85
CA ARG A 87 -11.35 -6.69 -20.53
C ARG A 87 -12.47 -6.15 -19.62
N PRO A 88 -13.45 -5.43 -20.16
CA PRO A 88 -14.56 -4.88 -19.38
C PRO A 88 -15.45 -5.97 -18.76
N GLY A 89 -16.27 -5.60 -17.77
CA GLY A 89 -17.33 -6.45 -17.20
C GLY A 89 -17.13 -6.86 -15.74
N ALA A 90 -16.00 -6.55 -15.11
CA ALA A 90 -15.79 -6.71 -13.67
C ALA A 90 -14.87 -5.63 -13.12
N HIS A 91 -14.97 -5.35 -11.82
CA HIS A 91 -14.09 -4.42 -11.12
C HIS A 91 -13.05 -5.17 -10.30
N LEU A 92 -11.84 -4.61 -10.22
CA LEU A 92 -10.91 -4.95 -9.16
C LEU A 92 -11.49 -4.48 -7.82
N LEU A 93 -11.68 -5.40 -6.89
CA LEU A 93 -12.06 -5.02 -5.54
C LEU A 93 -10.83 -4.89 -4.67
N SER A 94 -10.64 -3.72 -4.05
CA SER A 94 -9.59 -3.54 -3.05
C SER A 94 -10.08 -3.94 -1.68
N GLY A 95 -9.34 -4.81 -1.02
CA GLY A 95 -9.43 -5.08 0.40
C GLY A 95 -8.74 -3.98 1.22
N ASP A 96 -7.94 -4.40 2.19
CA ASP A 96 -7.25 -3.44 3.06
C ASP A 96 -5.91 -2.98 2.46
N LEU A 97 -5.60 -1.70 2.62
CA LEU A 97 -4.29 -1.10 2.48
C LEU A 97 -3.80 -0.69 3.89
N SER A 98 -3.53 0.57 4.11
CA SER A 98 -3.16 1.13 5.41
C SER A 98 -4.24 2.09 5.90
N THR A 99 -4.13 2.52 7.17
CA THR A 99 -4.88 3.66 7.70
C THR A 99 -4.27 4.98 7.24
N PRO A 100 -4.95 6.14 7.41
CA PRO A 100 -4.45 7.45 6.94
C PRO A 100 -3.04 7.82 7.39
N THR A 101 -2.65 7.38 8.58
CA THR A 101 -1.33 7.65 9.17
C THR A 101 -0.45 6.41 9.30
N GLY A 102 -0.97 5.23 8.95
CA GLY A 102 -0.28 3.98 9.23
C GLY A 102 -0.07 3.75 10.72
N GLY A 103 1.05 3.16 11.09
CA GLY A 103 1.41 2.90 12.49
C GLY A 103 0.74 1.66 13.05
N GLY A 104 0.44 1.62 14.29
CA GLY A 104 -0.26 0.64 15.11
C GLY A 104 -0.55 -0.77 14.54
N PRO A 105 -0.95 -1.71 15.37
CA PRO A 105 -1.39 -3.01 14.89
C PRO A 105 -2.68 -2.86 14.06
N LEU A 106 -2.75 -3.55 12.93
CA LEU A 106 -3.89 -3.56 12.02
C LEU A 106 -4.44 -5.00 11.86
N PRO A 107 -5.02 -5.60 12.92
CA PRO A 107 -5.50 -6.97 12.83
C PRO A 107 -6.49 -7.17 11.67
N PRO A 108 -6.42 -8.33 10.97
CA PRO A 108 -5.53 -9.46 11.22
C PRO A 108 -4.11 -9.34 10.63
N HIS A 109 -3.77 -8.20 10.00
CA HIS A 109 -2.53 -8.01 9.26
C HIS A 109 -1.31 -7.80 10.17
N PHE A 110 -0.19 -8.43 9.82
CA PHE A 110 1.11 -8.17 10.42
C PHE A 110 1.83 -6.98 9.81
N SER A 111 1.44 -6.60 8.60
CA SER A 111 1.96 -5.46 7.83
C SER A 111 0.86 -4.43 7.57
N HIS A 112 0.84 -3.77 6.42
CA HIS A 112 -0.10 -2.68 6.09
C HIS A 112 0.05 -1.42 6.94
N ARG A 113 1.22 -1.21 7.57
CA ARG A 113 1.41 -0.12 8.53
C ARG A 113 2.01 1.15 7.94
N SER A 114 2.56 1.06 6.73
CA SER A 114 3.26 2.21 6.11
C SER A 114 2.76 2.54 4.71
N GLY A 115 1.62 2.00 4.29
CA GLY A 115 1.07 2.27 2.97
C GLY A 115 1.82 1.62 1.81
N MET A 116 2.56 0.54 2.10
CA MET A 116 3.34 -0.22 1.12
C MET A 116 2.68 -1.55 0.72
N ASP A 117 1.59 -1.93 1.37
CA ASP A 117 0.86 -3.18 1.14
C ASP A 117 -0.57 -2.90 0.70
N ALA A 118 -1.10 -3.77 -0.15
CA ALA A 118 -2.49 -3.75 -0.61
C ALA A 118 -3.00 -5.17 -0.83
N ASP A 119 -4.19 -5.48 -0.33
CA ASP A 119 -4.92 -6.69 -0.64
C ASP A 119 -5.86 -6.42 -1.83
N LEU A 120 -5.61 -7.09 -2.93
CA LEU A 120 -6.37 -6.98 -4.17
C LEU A 120 -7.06 -8.30 -4.45
N LEU A 121 -8.40 -8.29 -4.46
CA LEU A 121 -9.17 -9.52 -4.64
C LEU A 121 -8.99 -10.07 -6.05
N PHE A 122 -9.14 -11.38 -6.18
CA PHE A 122 -9.07 -12.01 -7.49
C PHE A 122 -10.25 -11.61 -8.38
N TYR A 123 -9.97 -11.40 -9.67
CA TYR A 123 -11.00 -11.37 -10.69
C TYR A 123 -11.62 -12.75 -10.86
N VAL A 124 -12.93 -12.79 -11.04
CA VAL A 124 -13.70 -14.04 -11.11
C VAL A 124 -14.71 -14.02 -12.25
N THR A 125 -15.06 -15.21 -12.71
CA THR A 125 -16.19 -15.43 -13.61
C THR A 125 -17.16 -16.43 -12.99
N THR A 126 -18.40 -16.46 -13.51
CA THR A 126 -19.30 -17.59 -13.31
C THR A 126 -18.73 -18.82 -14.04
N LEU A 127 -19.30 -20.01 -13.81
CA LEU A 127 -18.89 -21.23 -14.55
C LEU A 127 -19.17 -21.12 -16.05
N GLU A 128 -20.14 -20.33 -16.45
CA GLU A 128 -20.50 -20.03 -17.85
C GLU A 128 -19.55 -19.00 -18.50
N GLY A 129 -18.60 -18.43 -17.73
CA GLY A 129 -17.59 -17.48 -18.20
C GLY A 129 -18.01 -16.01 -18.18
N ALA A 130 -19.16 -15.68 -17.57
CA ALA A 130 -19.54 -14.29 -17.39
C ALA A 130 -18.68 -13.64 -16.28
N ALA A 131 -18.07 -12.48 -16.59
CA ALA A 131 -17.33 -11.70 -15.61
C ALA A 131 -18.29 -11.15 -14.55
N VAL A 132 -17.90 -11.25 -13.29
CA VAL A 132 -18.65 -10.71 -12.15
C VAL A 132 -17.67 -10.13 -11.13
N ASP A 133 -18.12 -9.18 -10.32
CA ASP A 133 -17.32 -8.70 -9.20
C ASP A 133 -17.15 -9.82 -8.17
N SER A 134 -15.97 -9.90 -7.57
CA SER A 134 -15.69 -10.88 -6.51
C SER A 134 -16.63 -10.63 -5.32
N PRO A 135 -17.21 -11.67 -4.70
CA PRO A 135 -18.05 -11.50 -3.52
C PRO A 135 -17.24 -11.16 -2.26
N GLY A 136 -15.90 -11.21 -2.33
CA GLY A 136 -15.00 -11.01 -1.22
C GLY A 136 -13.84 -11.99 -1.22
N PHE A 137 -13.29 -12.27 -0.05
CA PHE A 137 -12.18 -13.21 0.13
C PHE A 137 -12.72 -14.66 0.03
N VAL A 138 -12.75 -15.19 -1.19
CA VAL A 138 -13.16 -16.58 -1.47
C VAL A 138 -11.95 -17.42 -1.85
N HIS A 139 -11.80 -18.59 -1.21
CA HIS A 139 -10.64 -19.46 -1.36
C HIS A 139 -10.71 -20.30 -2.63
N PHE A 140 -9.67 -20.24 -3.45
CA PHE A 140 -9.55 -20.99 -4.69
C PHE A 140 -8.78 -22.30 -4.49
N GLY A 141 -9.37 -23.39 -4.96
CA GLY A 141 -8.72 -24.69 -5.00
C GLY A 141 -7.77 -24.87 -6.19
N ALA A 142 -7.13 -26.05 -6.25
CA ALA A 142 -6.20 -26.40 -7.32
C ALA A 142 -6.88 -26.55 -8.70
N ASP A 143 -8.19 -26.62 -8.74
CA ASP A 143 -9.02 -26.62 -9.94
C ASP A 143 -9.39 -25.21 -10.43
N GLY A 144 -8.93 -24.17 -9.74
CA GLY A 144 -9.26 -22.76 -10.04
C GLY A 144 -10.70 -22.39 -9.73
N LEU A 145 -11.38 -23.17 -8.87
CA LEU A 145 -12.75 -22.90 -8.45
C LEU A 145 -12.82 -22.44 -7.00
N ALA A 146 -13.79 -21.59 -6.71
CA ALA A 146 -14.13 -21.13 -5.36
C ALA A 146 -15.62 -21.22 -5.12
N ARG A 147 -16.03 -21.44 -3.88
CA ARG A 147 -17.43 -21.44 -3.48
C ARG A 147 -17.84 -20.06 -2.95
N ASP A 148 -18.79 -19.43 -3.62
CA ASP A 148 -19.49 -18.26 -3.13
C ASP A 148 -20.70 -18.73 -2.31
N GLU A 149 -20.51 -18.85 -1.00
CA GLU A 149 -21.56 -19.38 -0.10
C GLU A 149 -22.74 -18.42 0.01
N ALA A 150 -22.47 -17.09 -0.05
CA ALA A 150 -23.52 -16.07 0.07
C ALA A 150 -24.56 -16.14 -1.06
N HIS A 151 -24.12 -16.54 -2.26
CA HIS A 151 -24.99 -16.67 -3.43
C HIS A 151 -25.20 -18.12 -3.88
N ALA A 152 -24.77 -19.10 -3.08
CA ALA A 152 -24.89 -20.54 -3.34
C ALA A 152 -24.41 -20.96 -4.74
N ARG A 153 -23.32 -20.37 -5.23
CA ARG A 153 -22.75 -20.59 -6.58
C ARG A 153 -21.26 -20.94 -6.53
N TRP A 154 -20.77 -21.50 -7.63
CA TRP A 154 -19.35 -21.65 -7.88
C TRP A 154 -18.85 -20.51 -8.76
N LEU A 155 -17.62 -20.09 -8.49
CA LEU A 155 -16.87 -19.09 -9.26
C LEU A 155 -15.61 -19.74 -9.81
N ARG A 156 -15.12 -19.21 -10.91
CA ARG A 156 -13.84 -19.59 -11.50
C ARG A 156 -12.89 -18.40 -11.44
N LEU A 157 -11.63 -18.66 -11.15
CA LEU A 157 -10.57 -17.65 -11.24
C LEU A 157 -10.46 -17.15 -12.69
N ASP A 158 -10.57 -15.85 -12.89
CA ASP A 158 -10.40 -15.20 -14.21
C ASP A 158 -8.90 -14.98 -14.47
N LEU A 159 -8.26 -16.01 -15.01
CA LEU A 159 -6.80 -15.98 -15.26
C LEU A 159 -6.40 -14.86 -16.22
N GLU A 160 -7.26 -14.48 -17.16
CA GLU A 160 -6.97 -13.42 -18.13
C GLU A 160 -6.89 -12.06 -17.46
N ARG A 161 -7.95 -11.64 -16.75
CA ARG A 161 -7.94 -10.36 -16.03
C ARG A 161 -6.91 -10.35 -14.91
N GLN A 162 -6.75 -11.47 -14.23
CA GLN A 162 -5.78 -11.58 -13.14
C GLN A 162 -4.34 -11.44 -13.63
N TRP A 163 -4.01 -12.03 -14.78
CA TRP A 163 -2.70 -11.85 -15.41
C TRP A 163 -2.50 -10.43 -15.90
N LEU A 164 -3.51 -9.83 -16.54
CA LEU A 164 -3.45 -8.42 -16.96
C LEU A 164 -3.16 -7.47 -15.80
N LEU A 165 -3.77 -7.71 -14.63
CA LEU A 165 -3.47 -6.94 -13.41
C LEU A 165 -2.01 -7.11 -13.00
N VAL A 166 -1.51 -8.35 -12.88
CA VAL A 166 -0.12 -8.64 -12.54
C VAL A 166 0.83 -7.97 -13.52
N ARG A 167 0.56 -8.10 -14.81
CA ARG A 167 1.35 -7.49 -15.88
C ARG A 167 1.35 -5.96 -15.78
N ALA A 168 0.19 -5.34 -15.62
CA ALA A 168 0.07 -3.89 -15.50
C ALA A 168 0.88 -3.36 -14.31
N LEU A 169 0.80 -4.01 -13.15
CA LEU A 169 1.59 -3.65 -11.97
C LEU A 169 3.10 -3.83 -12.19
N LEU A 170 3.53 -4.85 -12.93
CA LEU A 170 4.96 -5.10 -13.20
C LEU A 170 5.55 -4.22 -14.30
N GLU A 171 4.72 -3.71 -15.20
CA GLU A 171 5.11 -2.79 -16.28
C GLU A 171 5.11 -1.32 -15.80
N ASP A 172 4.37 -0.97 -14.75
CA ASP A 172 4.36 0.36 -14.18
C ASP A 172 5.62 0.59 -13.31
N PRO A 173 6.54 1.48 -13.72
CA PRO A 173 7.78 1.73 -12.97
C PRO A 173 7.51 2.38 -11.60
N GLU A 174 6.39 3.09 -11.43
CA GLU A 174 6.02 3.73 -10.18
C GLU A 174 5.39 2.74 -9.19
N ALA A 175 4.80 1.65 -9.66
CA ALA A 175 4.29 0.58 -8.80
C ALA A 175 5.41 -0.05 -7.96
N ARG A 176 6.62 -0.16 -8.52
CA ARG A 176 7.82 -0.68 -7.85
C ARG A 176 7.56 -1.97 -7.09
N ILE A 177 6.88 -2.92 -7.74
CA ILE A 177 6.43 -4.16 -7.10
C ILE A 177 7.63 -4.97 -6.61
N GLN A 178 7.64 -5.24 -5.31
CA GLN A 178 8.65 -6.07 -4.65
C GLN A 178 8.17 -7.51 -4.50
N TRP A 179 6.93 -7.68 -4.03
CA TRP A 179 6.30 -8.97 -3.81
C TRP A 179 4.83 -8.95 -4.21
N ILE A 180 4.37 -10.08 -4.67
CA ILE A 180 2.96 -10.44 -4.80
C ILE A 180 2.80 -11.75 -4.04
N PHE A 181 2.33 -11.67 -2.80
CA PHE A 181 2.06 -12.87 -2.02
C PHE A 181 0.77 -13.51 -2.51
N VAL A 182 0.87 -14.76 -2.88
CA VAL A 182 -0.21 -15.54 -3.48
C VAL A 182 0.10 -17.02 -3.31
N SER A 183 -0.91 -17.89 -3.24
CA SER A 183 -0.72 -19.33 -3.14
C SER A 183 0.07 -19.89 -4.31
N GLU A 184 0.90 -20.92 -4.07
CA GLU A 184 1.65 -21.60 -5.14
C GLU A 184 0.75 -22.11 -6.25
N VAL A 185 -0.45 -22.53 -5.90
CA VAL A 185 -1.47 -23.02 -6.85
C VAL A 185 -1.90 -21.92 -7.81
N VAL A 186 -2.30 -20.75 -7.30
CA VAL A 186 -2.71 -19.60 -8.14
C VAL A 186 -1.52 -19.07 -8.94
N GLN A 187 -0.33 -19.01 -8.33
CA GLN A 187 0.90 -18.64 -9.03
C GLN A 187 1.14 -19.55 -10.25
N ALA A 188 1.07 -20.87 -10.05
CA ALA A 188 1.27 -21.83 -11.12
C ALA A 188 0.27 -21.63 -12.25
N MET A 189 -1.03 -21.53 -11.93
CA MET A 189 -2.09 -21.30 -12.92
C MET A 189 -1.86 -20.02 -13.75
N LEU A 190 -1.46 -18.92 -13.12
CA LEU A 190 -1.19 -17.65 -13.80
C LEU A 190 0.03 -17.75 -14.74
N LEU A 191 1.10 -18.40 -14.29
CA LEU A 191 2.31 -18.57 -15.10
C LEU A 191 2.08 -19.53 -16.27
N GLU A 192 1.37 -20.62 -16.08
CA GLU A 192 0.99 -21.56 -17.14
C GLU A 192 0.09 -20.88 -18.18
N TRP A 193 -0.88 -20.10 -17.72
CA TRP A 193 -1.75 -19.32 -18.60
C TRP A 193 -0.94 -18.32 -19.46
N ALA A 194 -0.03 -17.59 -18.83
CA ALA A 194 0.82 -16.60 -19.50
C ALA A 194 1.75 -17.24 -20.53
N LEU A 195 2.38 -18.36 -20.19
CA LEU A 195 3.22 -19.13 -21.10
C LEU A 195 2.42 -19.65 -22.30
N ALA A 196 1.24 -20.20 -22.07
CA ALA A 196 0.37 -20.73 -23.13
C ALA A 196 -0.15 -19.64 -24.08
N ARG A 197 -0.22 -18.38 -23.63
CA ARG A 197 -0.65 -17.22 -24.43
C ARG A 197 0.48 -16.48 -25.11
N GLY A 198 1.74 -16.88 -24.88
CA GLY A 198 2.91 -16.22 -25.46
C GLY A 198 3.17 -14.81 -24.91
N GLU A 199 2.83 -14.60 -23.62
CA GLU A 199 3.13 -13.36 -22.95
C GLU A 199 4.63 -13.04 -22.95
N PRO A 200 5.06 -11.77 -22.86
CA PRO A 200 6.48 -11.42 -22.92
C PRO A 200 7.29 -12.15 -21.84
N SER A 201 8.35 -12.85 -22.27
CA SER A 201 9.18 -13.68 -21.39
C SER A 201 9.78 -12.93 -20.21
N GLU A 202 10.12 -11.66 -20.41
CA GLU A 202 10.64 -10.79 -19.34
C GLU A 202 9.58 -10.54 -18.25
N ILE A 203 8.32 -10.34 -18.62
CA ILE A 203 7.23 -10.14 -17.66
C ILE A 203 6.93 -11.44 -16.93
N ILE A 204 6.90 -12.59 -17.63
CA ILE A 204 6.76 -13.90 -17.00
C ILE A 204 7.88 -14.12 -15.99
N ARG A 205 9.13 -13.81 -16.35
CA ARG A 205 10.28 -13.94 -15.45
C ARG A 205 10.16 -13.04 -14.22
N ARG A 206 9.73 -11.78 -14.39
CA ARG A 206 9.48 -10.87 -13.26
C ARG A 206 8.37 -11.40 -12.36
N ALA A 207 7.27 -11.86 -12.93
CA ALA A 207 6.16 -12.47 -12.20
C ALA A 207 6.61 -13.68 -11.37
N GLN A 208 7.40 -14.59 -11.97
CA GLN A 208 7.99 -15.74 -11.25
C GLN A 208 8.84 -15.33 -10.04
N ILE A 209 9.55 -14.21 -10.15
CA ILE A 209 10.44 -13.72 -9.08
C ILE A 209 9.67 -13.01 -7.96
N VAL A 210 8.58 -12.32 -8.27
CA VAL A 210 7.84 -11.53 -7.27
C VAL A 210 6.67 -12.28 -6.65
N MET A 211 6.06 -13.23 -7.37
CA MET A 211 4.98 -14.05 -6.82
C MET A 211 5.54 -15.17 -5.96
N LEU A 212 5.05 -15.27 -4.72
CA LEU A 212 5.40 -16.38 -3.84
C LEU A 212 4.35 -16.57 -2.75
N GLN A 213 4.22 -17.81 -2.27
CA GLN A 213 3.47 -18.11 -1.06
C GLN A 213 4.37 -17.87 0.16
N PRO A 214 4.00 -16.96 1.09
CA PRO A 214 4.83 -16.69 2.26
C PRO A 214 4.84 -17.90 3.21
N ASN A 215 6.01 -18.13 3.82
CA ASN A 215 6.18 -19.18 4.85
C ASN A 215 7.15 -18.67 5.94
N PRO A 216 6.72 -18.51 7.21
CA PRO A 216 5.33 -18.63 7.68
C PRO A 216 4.46 -17.46 7.19
N GLY A 217 3.16 -17.68 7.05
CA GLY A 217 2.20 -16.65 6.65
C GLY A 217 0.87 -17.25 6.19
N GLY A 218 -0.05 -16.41 5.75
CA GLY A 218 -1.29 -16.86 5.12
C GLY A 218 -1.03 -17.48 3.76
N VAL A 219 -1.89 -18.41 3.34
CA VAL A 219 -1.77 -19.09 2.03
C VAL A 219 -1.99 -18.12 0.88
N HIS A 220 -2.80 -17.06 1.06
CA HIS A 220 -3.18 -16.10 0.02
C HIS A 220 -3.78 -16.80 -1.21
N ASP A 221 -4.75 -17.66 -0.97
CA ASP A 221 -5.52 -18.36 -2.00
C ASP A 221 -6.87 -17.67 -2.31
N ASP A 222 -7.09 -16.49 -1.75
CA ASP A 222 -8.30 -15.68 -1.84
C ASP A 222 -8.07 -14.25 -2.37
N HIS A 223 -6.81 -13.79 -2.46
CA HIS A 223 -6.43 -12.46 -2.96
C HIS A 223 -4.94 -12.40 -3.34
N LEU A 224 -4.55 -11.34 -4.04
CA LEU A 224 -3.15 -10.92 -4.12
C LEU A 224 -2.85 -9.95 -2.97
N HIS A 225 -1.87 -10.28 -2.13
CA HIS A 225 -1.28 -9.30 -1.24
C HIS A 225 -0.06 -8.68 -1.95
N VAL A 226 -0.22 -7.47 -2.43
CA VAL A 226 0.79 -6.77 -3.23
C VAL A 226 1.62 -5.88 -2.33
N ARG A 227 2.95 -6.00 -2.41
CA ARG A 227 3.90 -5.16 -1.71
C ARG A 227 4.78 -4.38 -2.67
N THR A 228 4.84 -3.08 -2.47
CA THR A 228 5.77 -2.19 -3.16
C THR A 228 7.09 -2.05 -2.38
N THR A 229 8.16 -1.59 -3.05
CA THR A 229 9.42 -1.18 -2.40
C THR A 229 9.53 0.34 -2.38
N CYS A 230 10.35 0.87 -1.49
CA CYS A 230 10.60 2.31 -1.40
C CYS A 230 11.15 2.88 -2.71
N SER A 231 10.73 4.08 -3.08
CA SER A 231 11.47 4.91 -4.04
C SER A 231 12.74 5.45 -3.40
N VAL A 232 13.64 6.03 -4.21
CA VAL A 232 14.86 6.65 -3.68
C VAL A 232 14.52 7.77 -2.71
N ASP A 233 13.54 8.60 -3.06
CA ASP A 233 13.08 9.72 -2.22
C ASP A 233 12.48 9.24 -0.90
N GLU A 234 11.68 8.17 -0.95
CA GLU A 234 11.14 7.55 0.26
C GLU A 234 12.24 6.96 1.14
N MET A 235 13.29 6.33 0.56
CA MET A 235 14.44 5.84 1.34
C MET A 235 15.17 6.95 2.07
N VAL A 236 15.38 8.08 1.42
CA VAL A 236 16.00 9.26 2.04
C VAL A 236 15.15 9.80 3.19
N ALA A 237 13.83 9.71 3.10
CA ALA A 237 12.93 10.12 4.17
C ALA A 237 12.73 9.07 5.27
N GLY A 238 13.39 7.93 5.18
CA GLY A 238 13.36 6.89 6.21
C GLY A 238 12.47 5.70 5.88
N CYS A 239 12.06 5.53 4.63
CA CYS A 239 11.41 4.28 4.20
C CYS A 239 12.43 3.15 4.17
N GLU A 240 12.05 2.00 4.70
CA GLU A 240 12.89 0.81 4.76
C GLU A 240 12.25 -0.34 3.98
N THR A 241 12.95 -0.79 2.95
CA THR A 241 12.54 -1.96 2.16
C THR A 241 12.97 -3.25 2.87
N ILE A 242 12.03 -4.19 3.04
CA ILE A 242 12.32 -5.55 3.51
C ILE A 242 12.35 -6.48 2.31
N GLY A 243 13.52 -7.02 1.99
CA GLY A 243 13.69 -7.99 0.90
C GLY A 243 14.71 -7.54 -0.15
N PRO A 244 14.84 -8.30 -1.25
CA PRO A 244 15.88 -8.06 -2.24
C PRO A 244 15.57 -6.83 -3.09
N ARG A 245 16.63 -6.15 -3.54
CA ARG A 245 16.52 -5.19 -4.62
C ARG A 245 16.20 -5.91 -5.92
N ARG A 246 15.29 -5.37 -6.71
CA ARG A 246 14.92 -5.91 -8.01
C ARG A 246 15.77 -5.25 -9.11
N ALA A 247 16.45 -6.05 -9.93
CA ALA A 247 17.37 -5.55 -10.94
C ALA A 247 16.72 -4.65 -12.01
N TRP A 248 15.41 -4.76 -12.19
CA TRP A 248 14.65 -3.94 -13.17
C TRP A 248 14.07 -2.64 -12.56
N LEU A 249 14.29 -2.38 -11.29
CA LEU A 249 13.89 -1.13 -10.64
C LEU A 249 15.11 -0.22 -10.50
N SER A 250 14.95 1.04 -10.89
CA SER A 250 15.99 2.04 -10.62
C SER A 250 16.06 2.35 -9.13
N TYR A 251 17.28 2.44 -8.63
CA TYR A 251 17.62 2.88 -7.28
C TYR A 251 18.56 4.09 -7.31
N ASP A 252 18.73 4.70 -8.49
CA ASP A 252 19.52 5.90 -8.65
C ASP A 252 18.69 7.13 -8.25
N ALA A 253 19.34 8.10 -7.64
CA ALA A 253 18.70 9.38 -7.34
C ALA A 253 18.29 10.05 -8.66
N ALA A 254 17.12 10.74 -8.63
CA ALA A 254 16.69 11.51 -9.79
C ALA A 254 17.79 12.53 -10.21
N PRO A 255 17.98 12.77 -11.52
CA PRO A 255 18.91 13.80 -11.97
C PRO A 255 18.57 15.15 -11.32
N GLY A 256 19.54 15.76 -10.65
CA GLY A 256 19.35 17.02 -9.92
C GLY A 256 19.04 16.87 -8.42
N TRP A 257 18.97 15.64 -7.92
CA TRP A 257 18.93 15.41 -6.47
C TRP A 257 20.25 15.85 -5.85
N PRO A 258 20.26 16.76 -4.85
CA PRO A 258 21.49 17.14 -4.18
C PRO A 258 21.84 16.12 -3.10
N PRO A 259 22.80 15.20 -3.35
CA PRO A 259 23.20 14.27 -2.29
C PRO A 259 24.05 14.93 -1.20
N ALA A 260 24.56 16.13 -1.44
CA ALA A 260 25.66 16.68 -0.64
C ALA A 260 25.25 17.55 0.54
N ASP A 261 24.14 18.24 0.51
CA ASP A 261 23.87 19.27 1.51
C ASP A 261 22.83 18.90 2.56
N ARG A 262 22.23 17.74 2.46
CA ARG A 262 21.14 17.35 3.36
C ARG A 262 21.62 17.12 4.80
N ASP A 263 22.80 16.57 4.97
CA ASP A 263 23.39 16.43 6.31
C ASP A 263 23.75 17.79 6.89
N ALA A 264 24.16 18.75 6.04
CA ALA A 264 24.41 20.12 6.42
C ALA A 264 23.10 20.87 6.74
N ASP A 265 22.06 20.70 5.92
CA ASP A 265 20.72 21.26 6.16
C ASP A 265 20.09 20.68 7.42
N LEU A 266 20.26 19.38 7.65
CA LEU A 266 19.80 18.70 8.86
C LEU A 266 20.57 19.21 10.09
N ALA A 267 21.87 19.33 9.99
CA ALA A 267 22.71 19.88 11.06
C ALA A 267 22.36 21.35 11.35
N GLN A 268 22.11 22.13 10.32
CA GLN A 268 21.70 23.52 10.45
C GLN A 268 20.30 23.65 11.06
N ALA A 269 19.33 22.80 10.67
CA ALA A 269 18.00 22.78 11.27
C ALA A 269 18.02 22.34 12.74
N LEU A 270 18.92 21.43 13.11
CA LEU A 270 19.10 20.97 14.49
C LEU A 270 19.84 22.00 15.37
N MET A 271 20.59 22.95 14.77
CA MET A 271 21.35 23.97 15.49
C MET A 271 20.63 25.32 15.57
N GLN A 272 19.47 25.48 14.97
CA GLN A 272 18.65 26.70 15.14
C GLN A 272 17.94 26.63 16.50
N PRO A 273 18.09 27.66 17.35
CA PRO A 273 17.52 27.72 18.69
C PRO A 273 15.99 27.80 18.71
#